data_685c4fc7c189443362f76106c1ed1082
#
_entry.id   685c4fc7c189443362f76106c1ed1082
#
_cell.length_a   1.000
_cell.length_b   1.000
_cell.length_c   1.000
_cell.angle_alpha   90.00
_cell.angle_beta   90.00
_cell.angle_gamma   90.00
#
_symmetry.space_group_name_H-M   'P 1'
#
loop_
_entity.id
_entity.type
_entity.pdbx_description
1 polymer ?
#
loop_
_entity_poly.entity_id
_entity_poly.type
_entity_poly.pdbx_seq_one_letter_code
_entity_poly.pdbx_strand_id
1 'polypeptide(L)'
;MLNRTPQLLGPFDLPETLQTTARLVKEAGLEERITFLSGDFNRDPLGGPYDAVLMSDILHYQEPDANAALVRKVHQVLNPAGRLIIKDRFLDEDRTTPPWTAVFAVHLMVNTEKGRCYTLREASNWLTAAGFPEIREIERSSIVEGVK
;
A
#
# COMPACT_ATOMS: atom_id res chain seq x y z
N MET A 1 12.13 -30.59 7.66
CA MET A 1 11.97 -29.10 7.55
C MET A 1 12.18 -28.74 6.10
N LEU A 2 11.11 -28.43 5.38
CA LEU A 2 11.19 -27.96 4.00
C LEU A 2 11.66 -26.51 4.03
N ASN A 3 12.88 -26.28 3.57
CA ASN A 3 13.47 -24.96 3.37
C ASN A 3 12.73 -24.32 2.16
N ARG A 4 11.52 -23.82 2.37
CA ARG A 4 10.85 -22.97 1.38
C ARG A 4 11.55 -21.63 1.43
N THR A 5 12.40 -21.36 0.45
CA THR A 5 12.78 -19.99 0.13
C THR A 5 11.47 -19.21 -0.05
N PRO A 6 11.21 -18.14 0.70
CA PRO A 6 9.97 -17.41 0.54
C PRO A 6 9.88 -16.93 -0.90
N GLN A 7 8.86 -17.38 -1.61
CA GLN A 7 8.54 -16.86 -2.92
C GLN A 7 8.01 -15.45 -2.69
N LEU A 8 8.81 -14.46 -3.01
CA LEU A 8 8.36 -13.08 -3.00
C LEU A 8 7.42 -12.91 -4.19
N LEU A 9 6.12 -12.86 -3.93
CA LEU A 9 5.23 -12.27 -4.91
C LEU A 9 5.65 -10.80 -5.07
N GLY A 10 5.82 -10.39 -6.30
CA GLY A 10 6.29 -9.05 -6.61
C GLY A 10 5.16 -8.03 -6.71
N PRO A 11 5.41 -6.89 -7.33
CA PRO A 11 4.47 -5.80 -7.43
C PRO A 11 3.22 -6.18 -8.23
N PHE A 12 2.10 -5.66 -7.77
CA PHE A 12 0.87 -5.54 -8.52
C PHE A 12 0.80 -4.12 -9.08
N ASP A 13 0.81 -3.97 -10.38
CA ASP A 13 0.79 -2.65 -11.02
C ASP A 13 0.24 -2.73 -12.45
N LEU A 14 0.06 -1.57 -13.06
CA LEU A 14 -0.34 -1.46 -14.45
C LEU A 14 0.73 -2.05 -15.38
N PRO A 15 0.33 -2.60 -16.56
CA PRO A 15 1.27 -3.25 -17.49
C PRO A 15 2.47 -2.38 -17.88
N GLU A 16 2.25 -1.08 -18.05
CA GLU A 16 3.29 -0.13 -18.44
C GLU A 16 4.36 0.03 -17.34
N THR A 17 3.93 0.13 -16.10
CA THR A 17 4.82 0.24 -14.93
C THR A 17 5.64 -1.04 -14.76
N LEU A 18 5.00 -2.20 -14.93
CA LEU A 18 5.66 -3.50 -14.78
C LEU A 18 6.78 -3.75 -15.80
N GLN A 19 6.75 -3.12 -16.98
CA GLN A 19 7.85 -3.22 -17.95
C GLN A 19 9.16 -2.67 -17.37
N THR A 20 9.10 -1.51 -16.71
CA THR A 20 10.28 -0.92 -16.06
C THR A 20 10.73 -1.76 -14.86
N THR A 21 9.77 -2.23 -14.06
CA THR A 21 10.05 -3.07 -12.89
C THR A 21 10.71 -4.39 -13.31
N ALA A 22 10.23 -5.05 -14.37
CA ALA A 22 10.81 -6.29 -14.88
C ALA A 22 12.28 -6.11 -15.30
N ARG A 23 12.61 -4.98 -15.94
CA ARG A 23 13.99 -4.66 -16.27
C ARG A 23 14.87 -4.54 -15.03
N LEU A 24 14.42 -3.81 -14.00
CA LEU A 24 15.17 -3.63 -12.75
C LEU A 24 15.35 -4.96 -11.99
N VAL A 25 14.33 -5.81 -11.96
CA VAL A 25 14.37 -7.14 -11.34
C VAL A 25 15.40 -8.02 -12.05
N LYS A 26 15.44 -7.97 -13.39
CA LYS A 26 16.42 -8.69 -14.20
C LYS A 26 17.85 -8.19 -13.94
N GLU A 27 18.06 -6.87 -13.94
CA GLU A 27 19.35 -6.26 -13.63
C GLU A 27 19.85 -6.65 -12.23
N ALA A 28 18.93 -6.90 -11.29
CA ALA A 28 19.23 -7.35 -9.94
C ALA A 28 19.40 -8.88 -9.81
N GLY A 29 19.14 -9.67 -10.85
CA GLY A 29 19.21 -11.14 -10.82
C GLY A 29 18.14 -11.79 -9.93
N LEU A 30 16.95 -11.18 -9.82
CA LEU A 30 15.87 -11.62 -8.92
C LEU A 30 14.67 -12.23 -9.65
N GLU A 31 14.80 -12.56 -10.94
CA GLU A 31 13.70 -13.01 -11.80
C GLU A 31 13.04 -14.31 -11.30
N GLU A 32 13.82 -15.23 -10.72
CA GLU A 32 13.30 -16.47 -10.17
C GLU A 32 12.55 -16.30 -8.83
N ARG A 33 12.70 -15.15 -8.18
CA ARG A 33 12.15 -14.86 -6.86
C ARG A 33 10.94 -13.96 -6.89
N ILE A 34 10.77 -13.17 -7.95
CA ILE A 34 9.75 -12.13 -8.05
C ILE A 34 8.81 -12.44 -9.20
N THR A 35 7.53 -12.60 -8.88
CA THR A 35 6.46 -12.78 -9.87
C THR A 35 5.61 -11.52 -9.91
N PHE A 36 5.29 -11.03 -11.10
CA PHE A 36 4.47 -9.83 -11.29
C PHE A 36 2.99 -10.18 -11.42
N LEU A 37 2.14 -9.33 -10.88
CA LEU A 37 0.71 -9.32 -11.14
C LEU A 37 0.36 -8.02 -11.87
N SER A 38 -0.22 -8.15 -13.05
CA SER A 38 -0.62 -7.00 -13.87
C SER A 38 -2.10 -6.73 -13.73
N GLY A 39 -2.48 -5.47 -13.49
CA GLY A 39 -3.87 -5.05 -13.41
C GLY A 39 -4.07 -3.71 -12.74
N ASP A 40 -5.34 -3.32 -12.64
CA ASP A 40 -5.79 -2.18 -11.82
C ASP A 40 -6.22 -2.71 -10.45
N PHE A 41 -5.47 -2.38 -9.39
CA PHE A 41 -5.76 -2.86 -8.04
C PHE A 41 -7.14 -2.44 -7.50
N ASN A 42 -7.76 -1.41 -8.06
CA ASN A 42 -9.13 -1.05 -7.72
C ASN A 42 -10.17 -1.97 -8.33
N ARG A 43 -9.90 -2.55 -9.49
CA ARG A 43 -10.85 -3.34 -10.29
C ARG A 43 -10.56 -4.81 -10.28
N ASP A 44 -9.28 -5.17 -10.49
CA ASP A 44 -8.87 -6.54 -10.73
C ASP A 44 -8.60 -7.30 -9.43
N PRO A 45 -8.75 -8.64 -9.39
CA PRO A 45 -8.41 -9.45 -8.23
C PRO A 45 -6.94 -9.28 -7.85
N LEU A 46 -6.65 -9.15 -6.56
CA LEU A 46 -5.28 -9.03 -6.06
C LEU A 46 -4.52 -10.37 -6.00
N GLY A 47 -5.21 -11.50 -6.27
CA GLY A 47 -4.63 -12.82 -6.06
C GLY A 47 -4.61 -13.21 -4.58
N GLY A 48 -3.58 -13.91 -4.14
CA GLY A 48 -3.42 -14.34 -2.74
C GLY A 48 -3.63 -15.85 -2.55
N PRO A 49 -3.62 -16.35 -1.29
CA PRO A 49 -3.45 -15.57 -0.07
C PRO A 49 -1.99 -15.12 0.19
N TYR A 50 -1.82 -14.04 0.97
CA TYR A 50 -0.53 -13.44 1.29
C TYR A 50 -0.27 -13.40 2.80
N ASP A 51 1.01 -13.50 3.20
CA ASP A 51 1.44 -13.27 4.57
C ASP A 51 1.67 -11.79 4.87
N ALA A 52 2.03 -11.02 3.84
CA ALA A 52 2.19 -9.58 3.94
C ALA A 52 1.88 -8.88 2.61
N VAL A 53 1.28 -7.69 2.70
CA VAL A 53 1.05 -6.77 1.60
C VAL A 53 1.62 -5.42 1.99
N LEU A 54 2.40 -4.82 1.09
CA LEU A 54 2.87 -3.43 1.20
C LEU A 54 2.10 -2.56 0.22
N MET A 55 1.43 -1.55 0.74
CA MET A 55 0.88 -0.43 -0.03
C MET A 55 1.79 0.78 0.16
N SER A 56 2.56 1.13 -0.87
CA SER A 56 3.52 2.23 -0.80
C SER A 56 3.16 3.34 -1.76
N ASP A 57 2.96 4.54 -1.22
CA ASP A 57 2.71 5.77 -1.98
C ASP A 57 1.50 5.65 -2.94
N ILE A 58 0.42 4.99 -2.50
CA ILE A 58 -0.79 4.73 -3.27
C ILE A 58 -1.98 5.56 -2.78
N LEU A 59 -2.15 5.69 -1.46
CA LEU A 59 -3.35 6.28 -0.87
C LEU A 59 -3.58 7.71 -1.33
N HIS A 60 -2.51 8.47 -1.46
CA HIS A 60 -2.59 9.89 -1.79
C HIS A 60 -3.03 10.19 -3.25
N TYR A 61 -3.14 9.17 -4.11
CA TYR A 61 -3.71 9.33 -5.46
C TYR A 61 -5.20 9.02 -5.55
N GLN A 62 -5.81 8.53 -4.47
CA GLN A 62 -7.17 8.03 -4.46
C GLN A 62 -8.09 8.83 -3.52
N GLU A 63 -9.39 8.70 -3.72
CA GLU A 63 -10.40 9.22 -2.81
C GLU A 63 -10.57 8.31 -1.58
N PRO A 64 -11.10 8.84 -0.45
CA PRO A 64 -11.26 8.10 0.80
C PRO A 64 -12.01 6.77 0.64
N ASP A 65 -13.09 6.75 -0.15
CA ASP A 65 -13.91 5.56 -0.36
C ASP A 65 -13.16 4.48 -1.15
N ALA A 66 -12.34 4.87 -2.13
CA ALA A 66 -11.49 3.96 -2.88
C ALA A 66 -10.40 3.36 -1.99
N ASN A 67 -9.79 4.17 -1.13
CA ASN A 67 -8.82 3.69 -0.13
C ASN A 67 -9.46 2.69 0.85
N ALA A 68 -10.64 3.01 1.40
CA ALA A 68 -11.37 2.12 2.28
C ALA A 68 -11.72 0.79 1.58
N ALA A 69 -12.13 0.83 0.31
CA ALA A 69 -12.41 -0.37 -0.48
C ALA A 69 -11.17 -1.20 -0.74
N LEU A 70 -10.03 -0.56 -1.08
CA LEU A 70 -8.77 -1.24 -1.32
C LEU A 70 -8.23 -1.92 -0.05
N VAL A 71 -8.28 -1.25 1.09
CA VAL A 71 -7.88 -1.83 2.39
C VAL A 71 -8.72 -3.06 2.74
N ARG A 72 -10.05 -3.02 2.54
CA ARG A 72 -10.93 -4.20 2.71
C ARG A 72 -10.56 -5.33 1.76
N LYS A 73 -10.27 -5.01 0.50
CA LYS A 73 -9.87 -5.99 -0.52
C LYS A 73 -8.56 -6.68 -0.16
N VAL A 74 -7.58 -5.93 0.35
CA VAL A 74 -6.32 -6.48 0.85
C VAL A 74 -6.56 -7.37 2.07
N HIS A 75 -7.41 -6.95 3.02
CA HIS A 75 -7.73 -7.78 4.19
C HIS A 75 -8.28 -9.16 3.78
N GLN A 76 -9.10 -9.24 2.72
CA GLN A 76 -9.68 -10.51 2.26
C GLN A 76 -8.62 -11.50 1.75
N VAL A 77 -7.56 -11.00 1.12
CA VAL A 77 -6.47 -11.83 0.53
C VAL A 77 -5.29 -12.08 1.47
N LEU A 78 -5.34 -11.57 2.69
CA LEU A 78 -4.33 -11.88 3.71
C LEU A 78 -4.65 -13.21 4.43
N ASN A 79 -3.60 -13.98 4.72
CA ASN A 79 -3.66 -15.12 5.63
C ASN A 79 -4.05 -14.68 7.05
N PRO A 80 -4.56 -15.59 7.92
CA PRO A 80 -4.63 -15.35 9.36
C PRO A 80 -3.25 -14.91 9.91
N ALA A 81 -3.22 -13.88 10.74
CA ALA A 81 -2.01 -13.20 11.22
C ALA A 81 -1.17 -12.52 10.10
N GLY A 82 -1.70 -12.42 8.89
CA GLY A 82 -1.10 -11.67 7.79
C GLY A 82 -1.11 -10.16 8.06
N ARG A 83 -0.23 -9.45 7.39
CA ARG A 83 0.03 -8.02 7.66
C ARG A 83 -0.23 -7.15 6.45
N LEU A 84 -0.91 -6.05 6.66
CA LEU A 84 -0.95 -4.93 5.72
C LEU A 84 -0.07 -3.81 6.25
N ILE A 85 0.96 -3.46 5.50
CA ILE A 85 1.84 -2.34 5.78
C ILE A 85 1.47 -1.22 4.80
N ILE A 86 1.09 -0.07 5.33
CA ILE A 86 0.81 1.12 4.54
C ILE A 86 1.93 2.12 4.79
N LYS A 87 2.66 2.43 3.75
CA LYS A 87 3.68 3.48 3.74
C LYS A 87 3.19 4.61 2.85
N ASP A 88 2.99 5.79 3.43
CA ASP A 88 2.59 6.99 2.71
C ASP A 88 3.07 8.24 3.45
N ARG A 89 2.74 9.42 2.94
CA ARG A 89 3.03 10.71 3.57
C ARG A 89 1.81 11.17 4.35
N PHE A 90 1.80 10.91 5.64
CA PHE A 90 0.69 11.30 6.49
C PHE A 90 0.88 12.69 7.09
N LEU A 91 -0.21 13.45 7.13
CA LEU A 91 -0.32 14.70 7.87
C LEU A 91 -0.67 14.41 9.34
N ASP A 92 -0.23 15.29 10.21
CA ASP A 92 -0.78 15.38 11.56
C ASP A 92 -2.23 15.96 11.49
N GLU A 93 -2.95 15.92 12.59
CA GLU A 93 -4.37 16.31 12.62
C GLU A 93 -4.62 17.79 12.29
N ASP A 94 -3.61 18.63 12.46
CA ASP A 94 -3.65 20.04 12.09
C ASP A 94 -3.57 20.26 10.56
N ARG A 95 -3.22 19.21 9.80
CA ARG A 95 -3.03 19.18 8.34
C ARG A 95 -1.98 20.17 7.80
N THR A 96 -1.13 20.68 8.67
CA THR A 96 -0.03 21.58 8.33
C THR A 96 1.35 21.00 8.63
N THR A 97 1.39 19.93 9.41
CA THR A 97 2.60 19.19 9.79
C THR A 97 2.53 17.74 9.29
N PRO A 98 3.67 17.10 8.93
CA PRO A 98 4.98 17.71 8.72
C PRO A 98 4.99 18.71 7.54
N PRO A 99 5.81 19.77 7.57
CA PRO A 99 5.78 20.82 6.53
C PRO A 99 5.98 20.28 5.10
N TRP A 100 6.86 19.30 4.92
CA TRP A 100 7.08 18.68 3.62
C TRP A 100 5.86 17.93 3.10
N THR A 101 5.12 17.25 3.96
CA THR A 101 3.86 16.57 3.60
C THR A 101 2.79 17.61 3.24
N ALA A 102 2.72 18.72 3.98
CA ALA A 102 1.78 19.80 3.67
C ALA A 102 2.06 20.45 2.29
N VAL A 103 3.34 20.68 1.97
CA VAL A 103 3.73 21.17 0.63
C VAL A 103 3.41 20.12 -0.45
N PHE A 104 3.66 18.85 -0.18
CA PHE A 104 3.31 17.77 -1.10
C PHE A 104 1.80 17.65 -1.32
N ALA A 105 0.98 17.87 -0.29
CA ALA A 105 -0.48 17.91 -0.43
C ALA A 105 -0.94 19.02 -1.38
N VAL A 106 -0.33 20.20 -1.33
CA VAL A 106 -0.59 21.29 -2.29
C VAL A 106 -0.14 20.88 -3.70
N HIS A 107 1.02 20.25 -3.84
CA HIS A 107 1.48 19.74 -5.13
C HIS A 107 0.48 18.74 -5.75
N LEU A 108 -0.04 17.80 -4.96
CA LEU A 108 -1.06 16.85 -5.42
C LEU A 108 -2.33 17.56 -5.87
N MET A 109 -2.81 18.54 -5.10
CA MET A 109 -4.02 19.28 -5.41
C MET A 109 -3.91 20.06 -6.75
N VAL A 110 -2.70 20.52 -7.10
CA VAL A 110 -2.47 21.27 -8.35
C VAL A 110 -2.28 20.32 -9.54
N ASN A 111 -1.65 19.15 -9.34
CA ASN A 111 -1.19 18.29 -10.44
C ASN A 111 -2.04 17.02 -10.64
N THR A 112 -3.04 16.77 -9.79
CA THR A 112 -3.91 15.60 -9.91
C THR A 112 -5.37 15.98 -9.69
N GLU A 113 -6.29 15.17 -10.21
CA GLU A 113 -7.74 15.42 -10.04
C GLU A 113 -8.23 15.10 -8.61
N LYS A 114 -7.61 14.12 -7.95
CA LYS A 114 -8.11 13.51 -6.71
C LYS A 114 -7.07 13.38 -5.61
N GLY A 115 -5.81 13.68 -5.94
CA GLY A 115 -4.70 13.49 -5.01
C GLY A 115 -4.78 14.42 -3.80
N ARG A 116 -4.50 13.84 -2.62
CA ARG A 116 -4.46 14.53 -1.33
C ARG A 116 -3.64 13.73 -0.32
N CYS A 117 -3.10 14.38 0.69
CA CYS A 117 -2.53 13.68 1.82
C CYS A 117 -3.59 13.41 2.89
N TYR A 118 -3.48 12.27 3.51
CA TYR A 118 -4.34 11.80 4.60
C TYR A 118 -3.62 11.93 5.94
N THR A 119 -4.38 11.85 7.04
CA THR A 119 -3.80 11.69 8.36
C THR A 119 -3.60 10.21 8.68
N LEU A 120 -2.71 9.92 9.63
CA LEU A 120 -2.52 8.57 10.14
C LEU A 120 -3.81 8.01 10.73
N ARG A 121 -4.63 8.86 11.35
CA ARG A 121 -5.93 8.48 11.90
C ARG A 121 -6.91 8.05 10.81
N GLU A 122 -6.94 8.72 9.66
CA GLU A 122 -7.78 8.31 8.53
C GLU A 122 -7.37 6.91 8.03
N ALA A 123 -6.07 6.65 7.86
CA ALA A 123 -5.58 5.33 7.49
C ALA A 123 -5.91 4.26 8.54
N SER A 124 -5.74 4.56 9.82
CA SER A 124 -6.11 3.67 10.93
C SER A 124 -7.62 3.37 10.97
N ASN A 125 -8.46 4.34 10.65
CA ASN A 125 -9.90 4.13 10.56
C ASN A 125 -10.28 3.17 9.43
N TRP A 126 -9.61 3.23 8.27
CA TRP A 126 -9.82 2.26 7.19
C TRP A 126 -9.39 0.85 7.58
N LEU A 127 -8.27 0.71 8.29
CA LEU A 127 -7.82 -0.57 8.82
C LEU A 127 -8.84 -1.15 9.82
N THR A 128 -9.30 -0.33 10.77
CA THR A 128 -10.34 -0.73 11.74
C THR A 128 -11.62 -1.16 11.03
N ALA A 129 -12.11 -0.37 10.07
CA ALA A 129 -13.33 -0.66 9.32
C ALA A 129 -13.19 -1.90 8.42
N ALA A 130 -11.98 -2.26 8.01
CA ALA A 130 -11.70 -3.48 7.26
C ALA A 130 -11.62 -4.74 8.14
N GLY A 131 -11.55 -4.60 9.47
CA GLY A 131 -11.55 -5.71 10.41
C GLY A 131 -10.16 -6.11 10.93
N PHE A 132 -9.15 -5.25 10.82
CA PHE A 132 -7.86 -5.49 11.45
C PHE A 132 -7.97 -5.29 12.97
N PRO A 133 -7.77 -6.35 13.80
CA PRO A 133 -7.90 -6.26 15.25
C PRO A 133 -6.72 -5.53 15.91
N GLU A 134 -5.57 -5.49 15.24
CA GLU A 134 -4.38 -4.84 15.75
C GLU A 134 -3.84 -3.84 14.73
N ILE A 135 -3.64 -2.59 15.17
CA ILE A 135 -3.12 -1.50 14.34
C ILE A 135 -1.97 -0.86 15.08
N ARG A 136 -0.84 -0.69 14.39
CA ARG A 136 0.39 -0.13 14.97
C ARG A 136 0.93 0.98 14.07
N GLU A 137 1.28 2.10 14.66
CA GLU A 137 2.16 3.08 14.02
C GLU A 137 3.59 2.56 14.13
N ILE A 138 4.22 2.30 12.99
CA ILE A 138 5.60 1.79 12.93
C ILE A 138 6.59 2.94 12.83
N GLU A 139 6.28 3.92 12.01
CA GLU A 139 7.07 5.14 11.85
C GLU A 139 6.14 6.34 11.78
N ARG A 140 6.44 7.35 12.60
CA ARG A 140 5.62 8.55 12.73
C ARG A 140 5.40 9.21 11.37
N SER A 141 4.14 9.50 11.08
CA SER A 141 3.69 10.21 9.87
C SER A 141 4.08 9.52 8.54
N SER A 142 4.50 8.24 8.57
CA SER A 142 4.90 7.54 7.35
C SER A 142 4.45 6.08 7.24
N ILE A 143 4.45 5.30 8.32
CA ILE A 143 4.15 3.87 8.24
C ILE A 143 3.15 3.44 9.32
N VAL A 144 2.05 2.81 8.89
CA VAL A 144 1.08 2.14 9.75
C VAL A 144 0.91 0.68 9.31
N GLU A 145 0.78 -0.22 10.28
CA GLU A 145 0.57 -1.65 10.08
C GLU A 145 -0.78 -2.07 10.64
N GLY A 146 -1.50 -2.92 9.90
CA GLY A 146 -2.63 -3.69 10.40
C GLY A 146 -2.30 -5.18 10.38
N VAL A 147 -2.56 -5.89 11.49
CA VAL A 147 -2.41 -7.35 11.60
C VAL A 147 -3.80 -7.98 11.61
N LYS A 148 -4.02 -8.98 10.72
CA LYS A 148 -5.30 -9.70 10.59
C LYS A 148 -5.48 -10.77 11.63
#